data_40c14b1002fdfe5ba0ef2d2f28df5880
#
_entry.id   40c14b1002fdfe5ba0ef2d2f28df5880
#
_cell.length_a   1.000
_cell.length_b   1.000
_cell.length_c   1.000
_cell.angle_alpha   90.00
_cell.angle_beta   90.00
_cell.angle_gamma   90.00
#
_symmetry.space_group_name_H-M   'P 1'
#
loop_
_entity.id
_entity.type
_entity.pdbx_description
1 polymer ?
#
loop_
_entity_poly.entity_id
_entity_poly.type
_entity_poly.pdbx_seq_one_letter_code
_entity_poly.pdbx_strand_id
1 'polypeptide(L)'
;MCIRDRRNIGRRHTAQDVVEAFRLAQRLGFSNINADLIVGLPGDDLTSFQRTLDGVIQLGASNVTVHSLAIKRSAWLNSPGGDLSAHSNAQEAAAMVDYSIQRLTQEGFEPYYLYRQTRMAGNLENTGWAKPGSICRYNIYTMDESNTVIACGAGGVSKVKDPYSGRLERIFNFKLPLEYINRFPEILQRKDGVTALYEQFRQRLR
;
A
#
# COMPACT_ATOMS: atom_id res chain seq x y z
N MET A 1 -12.43 -1.90 -11.84
CA MET A 1 -11.74 -0.83 -12.61
C MET A 1 -11.78 -1.20 -14.10
N CYS A 2 -12.41 -0.38 -14.96
CA CYS A 2 -12.50 -0.67 -16.39
C CYS A 2 -11.18 -0.36 -17.11
N ILE A 3 -11.05 -0.83 -18.38
CA ILE A 3 -9.81 -0.62 -19.18
C ILE A 3 -9.55 0.88 -19.41
N ARG A 4 -10.60 1.69 -19.56
CA ARG A 4 -10.53 3.14 -19.75
C ARG A 4 -9.88 3.82 -18.54
N ASP A 5 -10.28 3.46 -17.34
CA ASP A 5 -9.82 4.08 -16.11
C ASP A 5 -8.34 3.82 -15.85
N ARG A 6 -7.85 2.62 -16.18
CA ARG A 6 -6.43 2.28 -16.06
C ARG A 6 -5.54 3.10 -17.00
N ARG A 7 -5.97 3.32 -18.25
CA ARG A 7 -5.24 4.18 -19.18
C ARG A 7 -5.16 5.62 -18.69
N ASN A 8 -6.25 6.12 -18.11
CA ASN A 8 -6.31 7.48 -17.55
C ASN A 8 -5.34 7.69 -16.37
N ILE A 9 -4.98 6.65 -15.64
CA ILE A 9 -3.99 6.70 -14.54
C ILE A 9 -2.62 6.16 -14.94
N GLY A 10 -2.34 6.02 -16.25
CA GLY A 10 -1.05 5.57 -16.76
C GLY A 10 -0.75 4.08 -16.55
N ARG A 11 -1.74 3.24 -16.28
CA ARG A 11 -1.59 1.79 -16.14
C ARG A 11 -1.76 1.08 -17.48
N ARG A 12 -0.75 0.32 -17.89
CA ARG A 12 -0.72 -0.36 -19.20
C ARG A 12 -1.39 -1.74 -19.21
N HIS A 13 -1.51 -2.39 -18.06
CA HIS A 13 -2.08 -3.73 -17.93
C HIS A 13 -3.62 -3.72 -18.07
N THR A 14 -4.17 -4.81 -18.57
CA THR A 14 -5.60 -5.03 -18.75
C THR A 14 -6.22 -5.77 -17.54
N ALA A 15 -7.55 -5.91 -17.51
CA ALA A 15 -8.23 -6.76 -16.54
C ALA A 15 -7.84 -8.24 -16.73
N GLN A 16 -7.65 -8.64 -17.98
CA GLN A 16 -7.25 -10.01 -18.32
C GLN A 16 -5.85 -10.33 -17.78
N ASP A 17 -4.91 -9.40 -17.89
CA ASP A 17 -3.56 -9.59 -17.33
C ASP A 17 -3.60 -9.81 -15.81
N VAL A 18 -4.50 -9.14 -15.10
CA VAL A 18 -4.69 -9.35 -13.64
C VAL A 18 -5.23 -10.74 -13.36
N VAL A 19 -6.25 -11.18 -14.13
CA VAL A 19 -6.82 -12.54 -13.99
C VAL A 19 -5.76 -13.61 -14.25
N GLU A 20 -4.96 -13.44 -15.29
CA GLU A 20 -3.88 -14.36 -15.65
C GLU A 20 -2.78 -14.41 -14.59
N ALA A 21 -2.38 -13.25 -14.05
CA ALA A 21 -1.41 -13.17 -12.96
C ALA A 21 -1.92 -13.87 -11.69
N PHE A 22 -3.19 -13.68 -11.33
CA PHE A 22 -3.83 -14.37 -10.21
C PHE A 22 -3.81 -15.89 -10.39
N ARG A 23 -4.26 -16.36 -11.56
CA ARG A 23 -4.30 -17.78 -11.88
C ARG A 23 -2.89 -18.40 -11.92
N LEU A 24 -1.91 -17.64 -12.42
CA LEU A 24 -0.51 -18.08 -12.41
C LEU A 24 0.01 -18.23 -10.98
N ALA A 25 -0.21 -17.24 -10.12
CA ALA A 25 0.21 -17.32 -8.72
C ALA A 25 -0.42 -18.52 -8.00
N GLN A 26 -1.71 -18.77 -8.21
CA GLN A 26 -2.41 -19.94 -7.67
C GLN A 26 -1.83 -21.26 -8.17
N ARG A 27 -1.53 -21.38 -9.47
CA ARG A 27 -0.89 -22.59 -10.04
C ARG A 27 0.52 -22.83 -9.49
N LEU A 28 1.23 -21.76 -9.13
CA LEU A 28 2.57 -21.85 -8.51
C LEU A 28 2.49 -22.10 -7.00
N GLY A 29 1.32 -22.29 -6.42
CA GLY A 29 1.12 -22.65 -5.02
C GLY A 29 1.07 -21.46 -4.05
N PHE A 30 0.96 -20.22 -4.53
CA PHE A 30 0.73 -19.08 -3.65
C PHE A 30 -0.71 -19.12 -3.12
N SER A 31 -0.86 -19.35 -1.82
CA SER A 31 -2.17 -19.37 -1.14
C SER A 31 -2.60 -17.98 -0.64
N ASN A 32 -1.64 -17.10 -0.34
CA ASN A 32 -1.90 -15.75 0.14
C ASN A 32 -1.64 -14.75 -0.99
N ILE A 33 -2.72 -14.25 -1.59
CA ILE A 33 -2.66 -13.27 -2.69
C ILE A 33 -3.46 -12.04 -2.27
N ASN A 34 -2.78 -10.89 -2.25
CA ASN A 34 -3.40 -9.61 -1.99
C ASN A 34 -3.80 -8.89 -3.28
N ALA A 35 -4.97 -8.28 -3.29
CA ALA A 35 -5.41 -7.38 -4.35
C ALA A 35 -5.57 -5.96 -3.80
N ASP A 36 -4.88 -5.01 -4.42
CA ASP A 36 -5.03 -3.59 -4.10
C ASP A 36 -6.09 -2.95 -4.99
N LEU A 37 -7.08 -2.34 -4.37
CA LEU A 37 -8.15 -1.57 -5.00
C LEU A 37 -8.00 -0.09 -4.65
N ILE A 38 -8.39 0.79 -5.55
CA ILE A 38 -8.37 2.24 -5.32
C ILE A 38 -9.79 2.76 -5.52
N VAL A 39 -10.35 3.42 -4.51
CA VAL A 39 -11.61 4.15 -4.58
C VAL A 39 -11.36 5.62 -4.90
N GLY A 40 -12.33 6.24 -5.57
CA GLY A 40 -12.28 7.65 -5.91
C GLY A 40 -11.40 7.99 -7.09
N LEU A 41 -11.18 7.07 -8.01
CA LEU A 41 -10.50 7.36 -9.28
C LEU A 41 -11.38 8.23 -10.18
N PRO A 42 -10.80 9.20 -10.92
CA PRO A 42 -11.54 10.00 -11.89
C PRO A 42 -12.26 9.13 -12.91
N GLY A 43 -13.56 9.33 -13.08
CA GLY A 43 -14.39 8.58 -14.03
C GLY A 43 -14.79 7.17 -13.58
N ASP A 44 -14.43 6.76 -12.38
CA ASP A 44 -14.92 5.50 -11.80
C ASP A 44 -16.22 5.77 -11.00
N ASP A 45 -17.13 4.82 -11.00
CA ASP A 45 -18.41 4.87 -10.31
C ASP A 45 -18.60 3.67 -9.37
N LEU A 46 -19.58 3.76 -8.47
CA LEU A 46 -19.89 2.70 -7.53
C LEU A 46 -20.13 1.36 -8.24
N THR A 47 -20.84 1.35 -9.36
CA THR A 47 -21.16 0.13 -10.11
C THR A 47 -19.91 -0.55 -10.69
N SER A 48 -18.96 0.24 -11.21
CA SER A 48 -17.68 -0.23 -11.70
C SER A 48 -16.83 -0.79 -10.55
N PHE A 49 -16.80 -0.10 -9.41
CA PHE A 49 -16.10 -0.55 -8.23
C PHE A 49 -16.68 -1.87 -7.68
N GLN A 50 -18.01 -2.01 -7.61
CA GLN A 50 -18.69 -3.24 -7.19
C GLN A 50 -18.28 -4.42 -8.05
N ARG A 51 -18.33 -4.28 -9.37
CA ARG A 51 -17.89 -5.33 -10.31
C ARG A 51 -16.43 -5.70 -10.12
N THR A 52 -15.57 -4.72 -9.81
CA THR A 52 -14.15 -4.95 -9.59
C THR A 52 -13.91 -5.73 -8.29
N LEU A 53 -14.54 -5.33 -7.20
CA LEU A 53 -14.42 -6.00 -5.91
C LEU A 53 -14.96 -7.43 -5.97
N ASP A 54 -16.15 -7.62 -6.56
CA ASP A 54 -16.74 -8.96 -6.73
C ASP A 54 -15.85 -9.85 -7.60
N GLY A 55 -15.27 -9.32 -8.68
CA GLY A 55 -14.32 -10.04 -9.51
C GLY A 55 -13.06 -10.48 -8.75
N VAL A 56 -12.52 -9.63 -7.89
CA VAL A 56 -11.35 -9.95 -7.04
C VAL A 56 -11.71 -11.05 -6.02
N ILE A 57 -12.88 -10.97 -5.41
CA ILE A 57 -13.38 -11.99 -4.48
C ILE A 57 -13.55 -13.33 -5.22
N GLN A 58 -14.15 -13.34 -6.41
CA GLN A 58 -14.34 -14.53 -7.23
C GLN A 58 -13.01 -15.15 -7.70
N LEU A 59 -11.96 -14.36 -7.89
CA LEU A 59 -10.62 -14.86 -8.20
C LEU A 59 -9.97 -15.57 -7.02
N GLY A 60 -10.55 -15.48 -5.81
CA GLY A 60 -10.04 -16.14 -4.62
C GLY A 60 -8.92 -15.35 -3.91
N ALA A 61 -8.96 -14.03 -3.96
CA ALA A 61 -8.07 -13.21 -3.14
C ALA A 61 -8.24 -13.55 -1.66
N SER A 62 -7.14 -13.78 -0.96
CA SER A 62 -7.14 -14.02 0.49
C SER A 62 -6.99 -12.71 1.28
N ASN A 63 -6.48 -11.68 0.62
CA ASN A 63 -6.32 -10.34 1.15
C ASN A 63 -6.83 -9.32 0.14
N VAL A 64 -7.43 -8.25 0.63
CA VAL A 64 -7.85 -7.10 -0.18
C VAL A 64 -7.46 -5.83 0.57
N THR A 65 -6.78 -4.93 -0.11
CA THR A 65 -6.51 -3.59 0.43
C THR A 65 -7.33 -2.57 -0.35
N VAL A 66 -8.17 -1.83 0.34
CA VAL A 66 -8.96 -0.73 -0.24
C VAL A 66 -8.27 0.58 0.07
N HIS A 67 -7.72 1.20 -0.96
CA HIS A 67 -7.04 2.49 -0.88
C HIS A 67 -7.97 3.60 -1.34
N SER A 68 -8.01 4.69 -0.59
CA SER A 68 -8.62 5.93 -1.05
C SER A 68 -7.60 6.75 -1.83
N LEU A 69 -8.01 7.30 -2.96
CA LEU A 69 -7.12 8.06 -3.83
C LEU A 69 -6.48 9.23 -3.07
N ALA A 70 -5.17 9.26 -3.04
CA ALA A 70 -4.37 10.37 -2.52
C ALA A 70 -3.53 10.96 -3.65
N ILE A 71 -3.80 12.20 -4.04
CA ILE A 71 -3.07 12.86 -5.13
C ILE A 71 -1.83 13.54 -4.56
N LYS A 72 -0.66 12.97 -4.83
CA LYS A 72 0.64 13.55 -4.47
C LYS A 72 1.00 14.69 -5.43
N ARG A 73 1.76 15.70 -4.96
CA ARG A 73 2.19 16.85 -5.79
C ARG A 73 2.93 16.45 -7.08
N SER A 74 3.68 15.36 -7.05
CA SER A 74 4.44 14.82 -8.19
C SER A 74 3.64 13.82 -9.04
N ALA A 75 2.34 13.65 -8.79
CA ALA A 75 1.53 12.72 -9.58
C ALA A 75 1.25 13.30 -10.97
N TRP A 76 1.25 12.42 -11.99
CA TRP A 76 0.91 12.78 -13.36
C TRP A 76 -0.46 13.48 -13.47
N LEU A 77 -1.42 13.14 -12.62
CA LEU A 77 -2.73 13.79 -12.52
C LEU A 77 -2.66 15.31 -12.21
N ASN A 78 -1.54 15.80 -11.66
CA ASN A 78 -1.28 17.22 -11.44
C ASN A 78 -0.55 17.90 -12.62
N SER A 79 -0.22 17.16 -13.69
CA SER A 79 0.44 17.69 -14.88
C SER A 79 -0.57 18.35 -15.82
N PRO A 80 -0.14 19.28 -16.75
CA PRO A 80 -1.03 19.92 -17.69
C PRO A 80 -1.84 19.01 -18.62
N GLY A 81 -1.53 17.71 -18.66
CA GLY A 81 -2.30 16.67 -19.37
C GLY A 81 -3.13 15.76 -18.46
N GLY A 82 -3.11 15.97 -17.15
CA GLY A 82 -3.92 15.25 -16.18
C GLY A 82 -5.26 15.95 -15.95
N ASP A 83 -6.34 15.24 -16.12
CA ASP A 83 -7.67 15.81 -15.88
C ASP A 83 -8.05 15.72 -14.40
N LEU A 84 -7.78 16.81 -13.67
CA LEU A 84 -8.25 16.98 -12.28
C LEU A 84 -9.69 17.49 -12.20
N SER A 85 -10.32 17.87 -13.32
CA SER A 85 -11.70 18.37 -13.33
C SER A 85 -12.72 17.26 -13.03
N ALA A 86 -12.33 16.00 -13.29
CA ALA A 86 -13.03 14.82 -12.79
C ALA A 86 -12.61 14.52 -11.35
N HIS A 87 -12.77 15.47 -10.44
CA HIS A 87 -12.58 15.23 -9.00
C HIS A 87 -13.48 14.06 -8.62
N SER A 88 -12.89 13.03 -8.04
CA SER A 88 -13.67 11.97 -7.42
C SER A 88 -14.67 12.63 -6.48
N ASN A 89 -15.93 12.40 -6.72
CA ASN A 89 -16.98 12.83 -5.81
C ASN A 89 -16.68 12.15 -4.46
N ALA A 90 -16.32 12.94 -3.44
CA ALA A 90 -15.99 12.41 -2.11
C ALA A 90 -17.16 11.57 -1.56
N GLN A 91 -18.38 11.88 -1.91
CA GLN A 91 -19.57 11.12 -1.55
C GLN A 91 -19.60 9.77 -2.25
N GLU A 92 -19.21 9.70 -3.51
CA GLU A 92 -19.13 8.44 -4.26
C GLU A 92 -17.98 7.55 -3.77
N ALA A 93 -16.82 8.15 -3.46
CA ALA A 93 -15.73 7.42 -2.83
C ALA A 93 -16.13 6.85 -1.47
N ALA A 94 -16.89 7.59 -0.65
CA ALA A 94 -17.42 7.10 0.61
C ALA A 94 -18.38 5.91 0.38
N ALA A 95 -19.29 6.00 -0.60
CA ALA A 95 -20.19 4.90 -0.94
C ALA A 95 -19.43 3.63 -1.39
N MET A 96 -18.31 3.79 -2.12
CA MET A 96 -17.45 2.66 -2.49
C MET A 96 -16.78 2.03 -1.26
N VAL A 97 -16.33 2.84 -0.30
CA VAL A 97 -15.76 2.35 0.97
C VAL A 97 -16.82 1.59 1.76
N ASP A 98 -18.01 2.17 1.94
CA ASP A 98 -19.12 1.54 2.65
C ASP A 98 -19.51 0.19 2.02
N TYR A 99 -19.59 0.16 0.69
CA TYR A 99 -19.83 -1.08 -0.03
C TYR A 99 -18.72 -2.13 0.22
N SER A 100 -17.46 -1.69 0.22
CA SER A 100 -16.33 -2.60 0.45
C SER A 100 -16.37 -3.21 1.85
N ILE A 101 -16.71 -2.42 2.87
CA ILE A 101 -16.89 -2.88 4.25
C ILE A 101 -17.97 -3.96 4.31
N GLN A 102 -19.14 -3.63 3.77
CA GLN A 102 -20.29 -4.55 3.78
C GLN A 102 -19.97 -5.84 3.03
N ARG A 103 -19.44 -5.73 1.82
CA ARG A 103 -19.22 -6.87 0.92
C ARG A 103 -18.10 -7.79 1.41
N LEU A 104 -16.98 -7.24 1.88
CA LEU A 104 -15.87 -8.02 2.42
C LEU A 104 -16.25 -8.72 3.72
N THR A 105 -17.00 -8.05 4.60
CA THR A 105 -17.51 -8.67 5.83
C THR A 105 -18.45 -9.84 5.52
N GLN A 106 -19.35 -9.69 4.56
CA GLN A 106 -20.23 -10.79 4.12
C GLN A 106 -19.46 -12.01 3.60
N GLU A 107 -18.31 -11.79 2.97
CA GLU A 107 -17.42 -12.84 2.47
C GLU A 107 -16.47 -13.40 3.53
N GLY A 108 -16.58 -12.97 4.79
CA GLY A 108 -15.77 -13.47 5.89
C GLY A 108 -14.34 -12.91 5.92
N PHE A 109 -14.10 -11.73 5.32
CA PHE A 109 -12.88 -10.98 5.54
C PHE A 109 -13.00 -10.16 6.82
N GLU A 110 -11.87 -10.01 7.51
CA GLU A 110 -11.73 -9.17 8.70
C GLU A 110 -10.75 -8.03 8.43
N PRO A 111 -11.04 -6.79 8.89
CA PRO A 111 -10.07 -5.70 8.80
C PRO A 111 -8.92 -5.99 9.78
N TYR A 112 -7.67 -5.81 9.33
CA TYR A 112 -6.52 -6.12 10.19
C TYR A 112 -5.50 -4.99 10.29
N TYR A 113 -5.56 -3.99 9.41
CA TYR A 113 -4.85 -2.73 9.55
C TYR A 113 -5.57 -1.61 8.82
N LEU A 114 -5.36 -0.40 9.30
CA LEU A 114 -5.84 0.80 8.64
C LEU A 114 -4.81 1.92 8.77
N TYR A 115 -4.78 2.81 7.80
CA TYR A 115 -3.96 4.00 7.86
C TYR A 115 -4.56 5.13 7.02
N ARG A 116 -4.22 6.36 7.39
CA ARG A 116 -4.65 7.55 6.67
C ARG A 116 -3.43 8.27 6.09
N GLN A 117 -3.57 8.75 4.87
CA GLN A 117 -2.59 9.63 4.23
C GLN A 117 -3.13 11.07 4.19
N THR A 118 -2.22 12.04 4.10
CA THR A 118 -2.60 13.43 3.87
C THR A 118 -3.17 13.61 2.45
N ARG A 119 -4.19 14.47 2.28
CA ARG A 119 -4.81 14.79 0.98
C ARG A 119 -5.55 13.62 0.31
N MET A 120 -6.21 12.83 1.10
CA MET A 120 -7.12 11.80 0.59
C MET A 120 -8.48 12.40 0.26
N ALA A 121 -9.12 11.89 -0.78
CA ALA A 121 -10.50 12.25 -1.12
C ALA A 121 -11.41 11.93 0.08
N GLY A 122 -12.20 12.92 0.55
CA GLY A 122 -13.14 12.74 1.64
C GLY A 122 -12.55 12.43 3.01
N ASN A 123 -11.22 12.58 3.23
CA ASN A 123 -10.53 12.15 4.45
C ASN A 123 -10.74 10.66 4.80
N LEU A 124 -11.00 9.83 3.81
CA LEU A 124 -11.23 8.41 3.98
C LEU A 124 -9.94 7.67 4.37
N GLU A 125 -10.09 6.49 4.93
CA GLU A 125 -8.99 5.64 5.37
C GLU A 125 -8.68 4.55 4.34
N ASN A 126 -7.44 4.07 4.36
CA ASN A 126 -7.04 2.87 3.65
C ASN A 126 -7.17 1.68 4.62
N THR A 127 -7.83 0.64 4.22
CA THR A 127 -8.07 -0.52 5.08
C THR A 127 -7.59 -1.80 4.39
N GLY A 128 -6.80 -2.59 5.10
CA GLY A 128 -6.43 -3.94 4.69
C GLY A 128 -7.35 -4.97 5.31
N TRP A 129 -7.87 -5.85 4.47
CA TRP A 129 -8.80 -6.93 4.79
C TRP A 129 -8.14 -8.27 4.52
N ALA A 130 -8.34 -9.24 5.38
CA ALA A 130 -7.82 -10.59 5.19
C ALA A 130 -8.82 -11.64 5.62
N LYS A 131 -8.80 -12.79 4.96
CA LYS A 131 -9.48 -13.97 5.48
C LYS A 131 -8.74 -14.52 6.71
N PRO A 132 -9.41 -15.18 7.65
CA PRO A 132 -8.77 -15.79 8.82
C PRO A 132 -7.53 -16.62 8.42
N GLY A 133 -6.42 -16.40 9.13
CA GLY A 133 -5.15 -17.08 8.84
C GLY A 133 -4.32 -16.51 7.69
N SER A 134 -4.81 -15.49 6.95
CA SER A 134 -4.14 -14.91 5.78
C SER A 134 -3.54 -13.52 6.02
N ILE A 135 -3.45 -13.08 7.26
CA ILE A 135 -2.92 -11.77 7.64
C ILE A 135 -1.48 -11.60 7.19
N CYS A 136 -1.18 -10.49 6.49
CA CYS A 136 0.18 -10.09 6.14
C CYS A 136 0.87 -9.39 7.32
N ARG A 137 1.73 -10.10 8.03
CA ARG A 137 2.47 -9.58 9.19
C ARG A 137 3.33 -8.36 8.85
N TYR A 138 3.88 -8.30 7.63
CA TYR A 138 4.66 -7.16 7.18
C TYR A 138 3.85 -5.86 7.21
N ASN A 139 2.58 -5.90 6.79
CA ASN A 139 1.71 -4.74 6.84
C ASN A 139 1.47 -4.27 8.27
N ILE A 140 1.21 -5.21 9.19
CA ILE A 140 1.04 -4.89 10.61
C ILE A 140 2.30 -4.23 11.16
N TYR A 141 3.47 -4.86 11.02
CA TYR A 141 4.72 -4.34 11.57
C TYR A 141 5.12 -3.00 10.99
N THR A 142 4.76 -2.73 9.72
CA THR A 142 5.06 -1.47 9.05
C THR A 142 4.14 -0.35 9.54
N MET A 143 2.86 -0.64 9.80
CA MET A 143 1.86 0.33 10.24
C MET A 143 1.94 0.61 11.74
N ASP A 144 2.13 -0.43 12.54
CA ASP A 144 2.23 -0.34 14.00
C ASP A 144 3.58 0.22 14.48
N GLU A 145 4.59 0.22 13.60
CA GLU A 145 5.95 0.66 13.91
C GLU A 145 6.53 -0.02 15.18
N SER A 146 6.06 -1.24 15.49
CA SER A 146 6.47 -2.01 16.68
C SER A 146 7.83 -2.66 16.54
N ASN A 147 8.31 -2.84 15.32
CA ASN A 147 9.55 -3.55 15.01
C ASN A 147 10.56 -2.68 14.26
N THR A 148 11.84 -3.04 14.40
CA THR A 148 12.88 -2.53 13.50
C THR A 148 12.68 -3.13 12.11
N VAL A 149 12.69 -2.28 11.09
CA VAL A 149 12.58 -2.66 9.67
C VAL A 149 13.81 -2.16 8.93
N ILE A 150 14.59 -3.06 8.37
CA ILE A 150 15.74 -2.72 7.53
C ILE A 150 15.29 -2.66 6.07
N ALA A 151 15.43 -1.49 5.46
CA ALA A 151 15.03 -1.26 4.08
C ALA A 151 16.19 -1.48 3.10
N CYS A 152 15.91 -2.17 2.00
CA CYS A 152 16.80 -2.32 0.84
C CYS A 152 16.27 -1.47 -0.33
N GLY A 153 17.15 -1.13 -1.26
CA GLY A 153 16.80 -0.39 -2.49
C GLY A 153 16.87 1.12 -2.35
N ALA A 154 16.89 1.79 -3.50
CA ALA A 154 16.90 3.24 -3.59
C ALA A 154 15.61 3.84 -3.00
N GLY A 155 15.76 4.93 -2.25
CA GLY A 155 14.66 5.59 -1.55
C GLY A 155 14.12 4.84 -0.33
N GLY A 156 14.66 3.67 -0.02
CA GLY A 156 14.29 2.91 1.18
C GLY A 156 14.67 3.64 2.47
N VAL A 157 13.85 3.48 3.50
CA VAL A 157 14.09 4.05 4.82
C VAL A 157 14.03 2.94 5.86
N SER A 158 15.18 2.64 6.47
CA SER A 158 15.19 1.74 7.62
C SER A 158 14.66 2.47 8.84
N LYS A 159 13.81 1.79 9.60
CA LYS A 159 13.23 2.26 10.85
C LYS A 159 13.80 1.42 11.98
N VAL A 160 14.55 2.04 12.88
CA VAL A 160 15.18 1.36 14.03
C VAL A 160 14.39 1.71 15.27
N LYS A 161 13.72 0.71 15.84
CA LYS A 161 12.89 0.89 17.04
C LYS A 161 13.75 0.84 18.29
N ASP A 162 13.63 1.85 19.13
CA ASP A 162 14.15 1.81 20.49
C ASP A 162 13.20 0.97 21.36
N PRO A 163 13.66 -0.18 21.86
CA PRO A 163 12.79 -1.09 22.61
C PRO A 163 12.38 -0.56 23.98
N TYR A 164 13.02 0.50 24.46
CA TYR A 164 12.85 1.03 25.81
C TYR A 164 12.01 2.30 25.86
N SER A 165 12.18 3.19 24.88
CA SER A 165 11.47 4.48 24.87
C SER A 165 10.36 4.55 23.82
N GLY A 166 10.26 3.55 22.97
CA GLY A 166 9.33 3.56 21.84
C GLY A 166 9.72 4.52 20.70
N ARG A 167 10.82 5.25 20.80
CA ARG A 167 11.31 6.14 19.75
C ARG A 167 11.70 5.36 18.51
N LEU A 168 11.62 6.05 17.38
CA LEU A 168 11.92 5.48 16.07
C LEU A 168 12.97 6.35 15.37
N GLU A 169 14.15 5.77 15.15
CA GLU A 169 15.22 6.39 14.38
C GLU A 169 15.17 5.93 12.94
N ARG A 170 15.58 6.80 12.01
CA ARG A 170 15.50 6.53 10.57
C ARG A 170 16.87 6.62 9.91
N ILE A 171 17.20 5.58 9.13
CA ILE A 171 18.41 5.52 8.30
C ILE A 171 17.96 5.50 6.83
N PHE A 172 18.34 6.54 6.09
CA PHE A 172 17.91 6.74 4.71
C PHE A 172 18.91 6.15 3.73
N ASN A 173 18.41 5.44 2.72
CA ASN A 173 19.16 5.10 1.51
C ASN A 173 19.16 6.31 0.55
N PHE A 174 20.06 6.31 -0.44
CA PHE A 174 20.01 7.29 -1.51
C PHE A 174 18.70 7.16 -2.29
N LYS A 175 18.11 8.29 -2.63
CA LYS A 175 16.79 8.33 -3.26
C LYS A 175 16.83 7.92 -4.74
N LEU A 176 17.89 8.30 -5.44
CA LEU A 176 18.05 8.03 -6.86
C LEU A 176 18.69 6.65 -7.09
N PRO A 177 18.15 5.80 -8.00
CA PRO A 177 18.67 4.46 -8.25
C PRO A 177 20.16 4.44 -8.63
N LEU A 178 20.61 5.32 -9.51
CA LEU A 178 22.01 5.41 -9.93
C LEU A 178 22.92 5.79 -8.76
N GLU A 179 22.51 6.72 -7.93
CA GLU A 179 23.26 7.12 -6.74
C GLU A 179 23.37 5.97 -5.73
N TYR A 180 22.25 5.24 -5.53
CA TYR A 180 22.23 4.07 -4.67
C TYR A 180 23.21 2.99 -5.15
N ILE A 181 23.28 2.73 -6.46
CA ILE A 181 24.17 1.73 -7.05
C ILE A 181 25.62 2.18 -6.95
N ASN A 182 25.94 3.40 -7.38
CA ASN A 182 27.30 3.91 -7.46
C ASN A 182 27.95 4.12 -6.08
N ARG A 183 27.13 4.39 -5.05
CA ARG A 183 27.58 4.63 -3.67
C ARG A 183 27.11 3.53 -2.71
N PHE A 184 26.93 2.31 -3.21
CA PHE A 184 26.48 1.19 -2.40
C PHE A 184 27.31 0.91 -1.15
N PRO A 185 28.67 1.03 -1.15
CA PRO A 185 29.47 0.87 0.05
C PRO A 185 29.06 1.85 1.19
N GLU A 186 28.68 3.10 0.85
CA GLU A 186 28.18 4.06 1.85
C GLU A 186 26.83 3.63 2.44
N ILE A 187 26.00 2.95 1.66
CA ILE A 187 24.73 2.39 2.16
C ILE A 187 25.01 1.29 3.18
N LEU A 188 25.99 0.41 2.93
CA LEU A 188 26.37 -0.61 3.90
C LEU A 188 26.88 0.04 5.20
N GLN A 189 27.78 1.02 5.10
CA GLN A 189 28.27 1.76 6.27
C GLN A 189 27.14 2.43 7.06
N ARG A 190 26.14 3.01 6.39
CA ARG A 190 24.94 3.54 7.07
C ARG A 190 24.16 2.46 7.82
N LYS A 191 24.13 1.22 7.32
CA LYS A 191 23.45 0.10 7.99
C LYS A 191 24.18 -0.36 9.25
N ASP A 192 25.50 -0.20 9.32
CA ASP A 192 26.27 -0.47 10.54
C ASP A 192 25.82 0.46 11.68
N GLY A 193 25.27 1.64 11.35
CA GLY A 193 24.64 2.54 12.30
C GLY A 193 23.47 1.94 13.10
N VAL A 194 22.85 0.86 12.60
CA VAL A 194 21.78 0.15 13.33
C VAL A 194 22.33 -0.42 14.64
N THR A 195 23.49 -1.10 14.59
CA THR A 195 24.13 -1.65 15.78
C THR A 195 24.51 -0.56 16.77
N ALA A 196 25.09 0.53 16.26
CA ALA A 196 25.47 1.69 17.09
C ALA A 196 24.25 2.32 17.79
N LEU A 197 23.10 2.42 17.12
CA LEU A 197 21.85 2.90 17.73
C LEU A 197 21.38 1.99 18.87
N TYR A 198 21.42 0.66 18.70
CA TYR A 198 21.06 -0.26 19.78
C TYR A 198 22.00 -0.17 20.98
N GLU A 199 23.28 0.05 20.78
CA GLU A 199 24.23 0.30 21.85
C GLU A 199 23.91 1.59 22.62
N GLN A 200 23.58 2.69 21.89
CA GLN A 200 23.13 3.94 22.50
C GLN A 200 21.83 3.77 23.30
N PHE A 201 20.87 2.99 22.78
CA PHE A 201 19.62 2.74 23.51
C PHE A 201 19.88 2.01 24.83
N ARG A 202 20.80 1.03 24.86
CA ARG A 202 21.20 0.34 26.10
C ARG A 202 21.89 1.26 27.10
N GLN A 203 22.70 2.20 26.62
CA GLN A 203 23.41 3.14 27.52
C GLN A 203 22.47 4.13 28.21
N ARG A 204 21.36 4.48 27.59
CA ARG A 204 20.35 5.38 28.17
C ARG A 204 19.55 4.74 29.34
N LEU A 205 19.68 3.45 29.55
CA LEU A 205 19.05 2.73 30.66
C LEU A 205 19.90 2.67 31.91
N ARG A 206 21.18 3.04 31.79
CA ARG A 206 22.11 3.12 32.92
C ARG A 206 22.19 4.55 33.45
#